data_602e201c2e0f860eb2e173336d102e12
#
_entry.id   602e201c2e0f860eb2e173336d102e12
#
_cell.length_a   1.000
_cell.length_b   1.000
_cell.length_c   1.000
_cell.angle_alpha   90.00
_cell.angle_beta   90.00
_cell.angle_gamma   90.00
#
_symmetry.space_group_name_H-M   'P 1'
#
loop_
_entity.id
_entity.type
_entity.pdbx_description
1 polymer ?
#
loop_
_entity_poly.entity_id
_entity_poly.type
_entity_poly.pdbx_seq_one_letter_code
_entity_poly.pdbx_strand_id
1 'polypeptide(L)'
;MEQSAPYSNPTRTQSAEEASNEALMYIYNRTDADGFVIIAGDDCAKRDIIAFSHDNTFNTEDMAEGAQAILQAWCEDIAASRKSNSNAGRTTFSATRNTKELLYTTAKWAQGSPYNNQCPILTDGRAITGCVATAAAIIFYYHRYPDKGVGETEEYSYTSEGSKITIPNHTLGRTFDYDQMLPTYKNVKYTDAQADAISTLMVDIGTAIHISYGVESTSGNITRMAQQIIEHFGYSKNMQYLRRESYEDSEWFDMLRKNLDTYGPTYHRGENSSGGGHAYVLDGYKANDYFHINYGWNGSSNGYYLLPNISYCYDQRAIFNMAPDRDGTSTYKHCLTLGTKTISGVLYKGIHTDVTNYNVQSAVKCYIYPTNAGLSTFKGQLCIAHCDKEGNIKRTLYTKNLIDSSLSTSGYSPTVIIKNAIEAGDRLRVMYKGENDKEWIYARRSSNSVIDEVIMSATIEEVAKNTSFEYDRVKKSLTFSSILAIQCSVIDSAGNVVASGESAGSSSNSVNLSTLPSGEYTLSFASGGEPYLLNIKL
;
A
#
# COMPACT_ATOMS: atom_id res chain seq x y z
N MET A 1 -22.86 13.87 23.99
CA MET A 1 -21.67 13.95 23.15
C MET A 1 -21.44 15.41 22.82
N GLU A 2 -20.27 15.91 23.13
CA GLU A 2 -19.89 17.27 22.80
C GLU A 2 -19.28 17.28 21.41
N GLN A 3 -19.75 18.17 20.54
CA GLN A 3 -19.24 18.31 19.18
C GLN A 3 -17.93 19.09 19.26
N SER A 4 -16.78 18.45 19.06
CA SER A 4 -15.56 19.16 18.77
C SER A 4 -15.66 19.76 17.36
N ALA A 5 -15.05 20.90 17.11
CA ALA A 5 -15.19 21.69 15.89
C ALA A 5 -15.18 20.87 14.59
N PRO A 6 -15.89 21.30 13.54
CA PRO A 6 -15.88 20.63 12.25
C PRO A 6 -14.45 20.59 11.69
N TYR A 7 -13.98 19.40 11.33
CA TYR A 7 -12.65 19.22 10.74
C TYR A 7 -12.68 19.60 9.26
N SER A 8 -12.07 20.74 8.94
CA SER A 8 -11.75 21.15 7.58
C SER A 8 -10.23 21.20 7.44
N ASN A 9 -9.68 20.60 6.39
CA ASN A 9 -8.23 20.50 6.18
C ASN A 9 -7.54 21.88 6.22
N PRO A 10 -6.63 22.17 7.18
CA PRO A 10 -6.04 23.50 7.36
C PRO A 10 -4.95 23.88 6.36
N THR A 11 -4.50 22.98 5.46
CA THR A 11 -3.27 23.19 4.67
C THR A 11 -3.48 23.56 3.20
N ARG A 12 -4.70 23.75 2.71
CA ARG A 12 -4.93 24.20 1.34
C ARG A 12 -5.43 25.63 1.33
N THR A 13 -4.56 26.60 0.99
CA THR A 13 -4.96 27.92 0.51
C THR A 13 -5.81 27.75 -0.74
N GLN A 14 -7.13 27.65 -0.57
CA GLN A 14 -8.06 27.75 -1.68
C GLN A 14 -8.21 29.23 -2.04
N SER A 15 -8.11 29.53 -3.35
CA SER A 15 -8.67 30.75 -3.92
C SER A 15 -10.14 30.85 -3.51
N ALA A 16 -10.57 32.05 -3.10
CA ALA A 16 -11.79 32.34 -2.37
C ALA A 16 -13.11 32.23 -3.17
N GLU A 17 -13.21 31.30 -4.12
CA GLU A 17 -14.42 31.06 -4.89
C GLU A 17 -14.80 29.59 -4.79
N GLU A 18 -15.94 29.32 -4.12
CA GLU A 18 -16.62 28.01 -3.99
C GLU A 18 -16.08 26.99 -2.96
N ALA A 19 -15.91 27.38 -1.73
CA ALA A 19 -16.02 26.42 -0.63
C ALA A 19 -17.48 26.41 -0.15
N SER A 20 -18.23 25.32 -0.39
CA SER A 20 -19.42 25.07 0.42
C SER A 20 -18.94 25.01 1.89
N ASN A 21 -19.53 25.81 2.76
CA ASN A 21 -19.17 25.92 4.20
C ASN A 21 -19.53 24.67 5.02
N GLU A 22 -19.74 23.53 4.39
CA GLU A 22 -20.13 22.29 5.04
C GLU A 22 -18.89 21.46 5.38
N ALA A 23 -18.79 21.08 6.64
CA ALA A 23 -17.71 20.25 7.15
C ALA A 23 -17.64 18.91 6.39
N LEU A 24 -16.43 18.46 6.08
CA LEU A 24 -16.20 17.16 5.44
C LEU A 24 -16.31 15.99 6.43
N MET A 25 -16.02 16.24 7.71
CA MET A 25 -16.14 15.26 8.79
C MET A 25 -16.54 15.95 10.10
N TYR A 26 -17.15 15.17 11.01
CA TYR A 26 -17.47 15.57 12.36
C TYR A 26 -16.81 14.62 13.36
N ILE A 27 -16.20 15.20 14.39
CA ILE A 27 -15.57 14.47 15.49
C ILE A 27 -16.43 14.63 16.74
N TYR A 28 -16.81 13.52 17.35
CA TYR A 28 -17.58 13.49 18.59
C TYR A 28 -16.81 12.71 19.64
N ASN A 29 -16.53 13.34 20.76
CA ASN A 29 -16.00 12.69 21.96
C ASN A 29 -17.14 12.36 22.94
N ARG A 30 -16.99 11.30 23.71
CA ARG A 30 -17.88 11.01 24.82
C ARG A 30 -17.66 12.03 25.94
N THR A 31 -18.73 12.34 26.67
CA THR A 31 -18.69 13.28 27.80
C THR A 31 -18.63 12.60 29.17
N ASP A 32 -18.97 11.31 29.19
CA ASP A 32 -19.12 10.49 30.41
C ASP A 32 -18.00 9.46 30.62
N ALA A 33 -17.17 9.23 29.59
CA ALA A 33 -16.06 8.31 29.61
C ALA A 33 -15.14 8.58 28.40
N ASP A 34 -13.99 7.90 28.32
CA ASP A 34 -13.19 7.87 27.10
C ASP A 34 -13.96 7.23 25.94
N GLY A 35 -13.71 7.73 24.75
CA GLY A 35 -14.31 7.25 23.53
C GLY A 35 -14.57 8.39 22.55
N PHE A 36 -14.38 8.09 21.26
CA PHE A 36 -14.71 9.03 20.16
C PHE A 36 -15.32 8.31 18.97
N VAL A 37 -15.99 9.08 18.11
CA VAL A 37 -16.38 8.67 16.76
C VAL A 37 -16.12 9.81 15.78
N ILE A 38 -15.59 9.48 14.61
CA ILE A 38 -15.42 10.40 13.47
C ILE A 38 -16.36 9.92 12.38
N ILE A 39 -17.27 10.81 11.95
CA ILE A 39 -18.25 10.52 10.91
C ILE A 39 -18.05 11.41 9.69
N ALA A 40 -18.40 10.89 8.52
CA ALA A 40 -18.43 11.66 7.28
C ALA A 40 -19.49 12.76 7.36
N GLY A 41 -19.16 13.95 6.87
CA GLY A 41 -20.06 15.10 6.84
C GLY A 41 -20.95 15.18 5.60
N ASP A 42 -20.97 14.14 4.78
CA ASP A 42 -21.71 14.13 3.51
C ASP A 42 -22.28 12.75 3.18
N ASP A 43 -23.50 12.75 2.65
CA ASP A 43 -24.21 11.52 2.23
C ASP A 43 -23.58 10.85 0.98
N CYS A 44 -22.75 11.57 0.22
CA CYS A 44 -21.98 11.00 -0.89
C CYS A 44 -20.78 10.15 -0.45
N ALA A 45 -20.44 10.17 0.86
CA ALA A 45 -19.34 9.37 1.38
C ALA A 45 -19.63 7.88 1.29
N LYS A 46 -18.63 7.09 0.91
CA LYS A 46 -18.73 5.62 0.81
C LYS A 46 -19.02 4.94 2.16
N ARG A 47 -18.68 5.60 3.26
CA ARG A 47 -18.83 5.11 4.63
C ARG A 47 -19.26 6.25 5.56
N ASP A 48 -20.16 5.95 6.48
CA ASP A 48 -20.64 6.90 7.49
C ASP A 48 -19.62 7.12 8.60
N ILE A 49 -19.07 6.04 9.14
CA ILE A 49 -18.07 6.08 10.22
C ILE A 49 -16.70 5.95 9.60
N ILE A 50 -15.81 6.89 9.88
CA ILE A 50 -14.43 6.93 9.42
C ILE A 50 -13.50 6.29 10.47
N ALA A 51 -13.70 6.64 11.74
CA ALA A 51 -12.92 6.12 12.85
C ALA A 51 -13.71 6.14 14.15
N PHE A 52 -13.30 5.30 15.11
CA PHE A 52 -13.85 5.30 16.47
C PHE A 52 -12.88 4.69 17.48
N SER A 53 -13.08 5.03 18.75
CA SER A 53 -12.45 4.36 19.89
C SER A 53 -13.44 4.22 21.03
N HIS A 54 -13.23 3.21 21.89
CA HIS A 54 -13.99 3.01 23.11
C HIS A 54 -13.22 3.43 24.37
N ASP A 55 -11.89 3.63 24.23
CA ASP A 55 -10.97 3.81 25.34
C ASP A 55 -9.99 4.99 25.13
N ASN A 56 -10.32 5.89 24.21
CA ASN A 56 -9.50 7.05 23.91
C ASN A 56 -10.35 8.25 23.48
N THR A 57 -9.93 9.45 23.85
CA THR A 57 -10.52 10.72 23.42
C THR A 57 -9.72 11.30 22.26
N PHE A 58 -10.38 11.84 21.25
CA PHE A 58 -9.73 12.43 20.09
C PHE A 58 -9.50 13.92 20.29
N ASN A 59 -8.23 14.34 20.29
CA ASN A 59 -7.83 15.73 20.36
C ASN A 59 -7.21 16.17 19.02
N THR A 60 -7.82 17.17 18.37
CA THR A 60 -7.33 17.71 17.10
C THR A 60 -6.06 18.56 17.25
N GLU A 61 -5.79 19.11 18.45
CA GLU A 61 -4.59 19.90 18.73
C GLU A 61 -3.36 19.03 19.02
N ASP A 62 -3.56 17.77 19.46
CA ASP A 62 -2.51 16.79 19.75
C ASP A 62 -2.72 15.53 18.89
N MET A 63 -2.84 15.73 17.59
CA MET A 63 -3.10 14.64 16.63
C MET A 63 -1.79 14.04 16.13
N ALA A 64 -1.68 12.71 16.23
CA ALA A 64 -0.58 11.98 15.62
C ALA A 64 -0.52 12.21 14.10
N GLU A 65 0.68 12.42 13.53
CA GLU A 65 0.88 12.68 12.10
C GLU A 65 0.23 11.63 11.21
N GLY A 66 0.32 10.34 11.60
CA GLY A 66 -0.33 9.26 10.89
C GLY A 66 -1.86 9.35 10.89
N ALA A 67 -2.47 9.79 12.01
CA ALA A 67 -3.91 10.02 12.08
C ALA A 67 -4.31 11.21 11.20
N GLN A 68 -3.53 12.28 11.23
CA GLN A 68 -3.74 13.44 10.36
C GLN A 68 -3.73 13.05 8.89
N ALA A 69 -2.77 12.23 8.45
CA ALA A 69 -2.68 11.75 7.07
C ALA A 69 -3.91 10.92 6.66
N ILE A 70 -4.41 10.04 7.53
CA ILE A 70 -5.60 9.22 7.26
C ILE A 70 -6.86 10.11 7.17
N LEU A 71 -7.04 11.04 8.09
CA LEU A 71 -8.20 11.95 8.05
C LEU A 71 -8.15 12.89 6.85
N GLN A 72 -6.97 13.38 6.47
CA GLN A 72 -6.78 14.19 5.28
C GLN A 72 -7.19 13.40 4.02
N ALA A 73 -6.76 12.14 3.90
CA ALA A 73 -7.12 11.29 2.77
C ALA A 73 -8.64 11.09 2.66
N TRP A 74 -9.34 10.91 3.79
CA TRP A 74 -10.81 10.83 3.80
C TRP A 74 -11.46 12.16 3.44
N CYS A 75 -10.93 13.30 3.88
CA CYS A 75 -11.41 14.62 3.45
C CYS A 75 -11.33 14.77 1.93
N GLU A 76 -10.22 14.36 1.33
CA GLU A 76 -10.02 14.42 -0.12
C GLU A 76 -10.99 13.49 -0.87
N ASP A 77 -11.25 12.28 -0.37
CA ASP A 77 -12.21 11.33 -0.98
C ASP A 77 -13.65 11.87 -0.91
N ILE A 78 -14.07 12.40 0.23
CA ILE A 78 -15.40 13.00 0.41
C ILE A 78 -15.56 14.22 -0.51
N ALA A 79 -14.56 15.11 -0.57
CA ALA A 79 -14.59 16.29 -1.44
C ALA A 79 -14.63 15.92 -2.93
N ALA A 80 -13.93 14.87 -3.34
CA ALA A 80 -13.97 14.35 -4.71
C ALA A 80 -15.34 13.73 -5.02
N SER A 81 -15.95 12.99 -4.09
CA SER A 81 -17.27 12.40 -4.22
C SER A 81 -18.35 13.46 -4.36
N ARG A 82 -18.30 14.56 -3.62
CA ARG A 82 -19.16 15.75 -3.78
C ARG A 82 -19.13 16.30 -5.20
N LYS A 83 -17.91 16.50 -5.74
CA LYS A 83 -17.72 17.08 -7.09
C LYS A 83 -18.25 16.20 -8.21
N SER A 84 -18.15 14.88 -8.05
CA SER A 84 -18.59 13.92 -9.07
C SER A 84 -20.09 13.63 -9.03
N ASN A 85 -20.82 14.13 -8.04
CA ASN A 85 -22.24 13.82 -7.79
C ASN A 85 -22.52 12.30 -7.79
N SER A 86 -21.51 11.50 -7.41
CA SER A 86 -21.58 10.05 -7.42
C SER A 86 -22.28 9.56 -6.15
N ASN A 87 -23.50 9.09 -6.29
CA ASN A 87 -24.14 8.24 -5.28
C ASN A 87 -23.45 6.88 -5.28
N ALA A 88 -22.19 6.82 -4.78
CA ALA A 88 -21.54 5.54 -4.51
C ALA A 88 -22.35 4.84 -3.42
N GLY A 89 -22.85 3.65 -3.71
CA GLY A 89 -23.73 2.90 -2.81
C GLY A 89 -23.12 2.83 -1.40
N ARG A 90 -23.82 3.42 -0.44
CA ARG A 90 -23.44 3.51 0.97
C ARG A 90 -23.34 2.11 1.56
N THR A 91 -22.20 1.75 2.10
CA THR A 91 -22.05 0.47 2.81
C THR A 91 -22.28 0.71 4.30
N THR A 92 -23.41 0.24 4.81
CA THR A 92 -23.76 0.36 6.23
C THR A 92 -22.90 -0.57 7.10
N PHE A 93 -22.65 -0.15 8.33
CA PHE A 93 -21.94 -0.94 9.33
C PHE A 93 -22.71 -2.25 9.62
N SER A 94 -22.08 -3.40 9.41
CA SER A 94 -22.61 -4.71 9.80
C SER A 94 -21.82 -5.25 10.97
N ALA A 95 -22.49 -5.47 12.11
CA ALA A 95 -21.84 -5.85 13.37
C ALA A 95 -21.36 -7.31 13.44
N THR A 96 -21.46 -8.09 12.37
CA THR A 96 -21.17 -9.52 12.39
C THR A 96 -19.94 -9.85 11.55
N ARG A 97 -18.78 -9.96 12.21
CA ARG A 97 -17.66 -10.84 11.83
C ARG A 97 -16.45 -10.67 12.76
N ASN A 98 -15.55 -11.66 12.73
CA ASN A 98 -14.35 -11.82 13.54
C ASN A 98 -13.68 -10.49 13.93
N THR A 99 -13.44 -10.36 15.23
CA THR A 99 -12.67 -9.25 15.79
C THR A 99 -11.36 -9.78 16.36
N LYS A 100 -10.29 -8.98 16.29
CA LYS A 100 -9.02 -9.24 16.96
C LYS A 100 -8.62 -7.98 17.72
N GLU A 101 -8.37 -8.09 19.01
CA GLU A 101 -8.04 -6.96 19.88
C GLU A 101 -6.75 -7.24 20.65
N LEU A 102 -5.61 -6.88 20.06
CA LEU A 102 -4.29 -6.97 20.71
C LEU A 102 -3.92 -5.67 21.43
N LEU A 103 -4.67 -4.59 21.21
CA LEU A 103 -4.42 -3.26 21.77
C LEU A 103 -4.29 -3.25 23.32
N TYR A 104 -4.87 -4.21 24.00
CA TYR A 104 -4.73 -4.36 25.45
C TYR A 104 -3.42 -5.01 25.89
N THR A 105 -2.66 -5.56 24.96
CA THR A 105 -1.37 -6.21 25.18
C THR A 105 -0.21 -5.49 24.53
N THR A 106 -0.47 -4.47 23.69
CA THR A 106 0.53 -3.57 23.13
C THR A 106 0.73 -2.35 24.02
N ALA A 107 1.92 -1.72 23.92
CA ALA A 107 2.26 -0.55 24.71
C ALA A 107 1.79 0.74 24.02
N LYS A 108 1.36 1.73 24.82
CA LYS A 108 1.02 3.09 24.33
C LYS A 108 2.24 4.00 24.53
N TRP A 109 3.30 3.78 23.76
CA TRP A 109 4.57 4.50 23.85
C TRP A 109 4.63 5.73 22.96
N ALA A 110 5.68 6.55 23.14
CA ALA A 110 5.96 7.75 22.36
C ALA A 110 7.46 7.87 22.05
N GLN A 111 7.88 9.05 21.61
CA GLN A 111 9.21 9.27 21.06
C GLN A 111 10.12 10.18 21.91
N GLY A 112 9.53 10.97 22.82
CA GLY A 112 10.24 11.86 23.73
C GLY A 112 10.69 11.16 25.02
N SER A 113 10.93 11.94 26.12
CA SER A 113 11.29 11.36 27.42
C SER A 113 10.13 10.57 28.03
N PRO A 114 10.37 9.40 28.68
CA PRO A 114 11.69 8.79 28.95
C PRO A 114 12.24 7.90 27.81
N TYR A 115 11.48 7.70 26.74
CA TYR A 115 11.84 6.77 25.66
C TYR A 115 13.18 7.12 24.98
N ASN A 116 13.49 8.40 24.86
CA ASN A 116 14.70 8.90 24.22
C ASN A 116 15.87 9.21 25.18
N ASN A 117 15.80 8.81 26.45
CA ASN A 117 16.81 9.20 27.42
C ASN A 117 18.25 8.82 27.03
N GLN A 118 18.42 7.77 26.22
CA GLN A 118 19.71 7.32 25.71
C GLN A 118 19.97 7.70 24.24
N CYS A 119 19.05 8.41 23.57
CA CYS A 119 19.29 8.90 22.22
C CYS A 119 20.37 9.99 22.20
N PRO A 120 21.06 10.19 21.05
CA PRO A 120 22.12 11.18 20.91
C PRO A 120 21.67 12.59 21.30
N ILE A 121 22.60 13.36 21.88
CA ILE A 121 22.43 14.80 22.11
C ILE A 121 23.00 15.51 20.90
N LEU A 122 22.16 16.26 20.21
CA LEU A 122 22.51 17.09 19.07
C LEU A 122 22.67 18.54 19.50
N THR A 123 22.98 19.45 18.58
CA THR A 123 23.21 20.88 18.89
C THR A 123 22.03 21.52 19.63
N ASP A 124 20.80 21.21 19.21
CA ASP A 124 19.58 21.86 19.70
C ASP A 124 18.84 21.03 20.77
N GLY A 125 19.41 19.91 21.19
CA GLY A 125 18.83 19.09 22.25
C GLY A 125 18.99 17.60 22.05
N ARG A 126 18.27 16.82 22.86
CA ARG A 126 18.25 15.36 22.74
C ARG A 126 17.32 14.96 21.60
N ALA A 127 17.82 14.12 20.70
CA ALA A 127 17.02 13.56 19.62
C ALA A 127 15.86 12.70 20.13
N ILE A 128 14.75 12.66 19.40
CA ILE A 128 13.65 11.73 19.65
C ILE A 128 13.97 10.35 19.07
N THR A 129 13.25 9.30 19.53
CA THR A 129 13.46 7.91 19.05
C THR A 129 13.05 7.71 17.60
N GLY A 130 12.06 8.48 17.12
CA GLY A 130 11.45 8.35 15.82
C GLY A 130 10.39 7.25 15.72
N CYS A 131 9.43 7.46 14.83
CA CYS A 131 8.31 6.54 14.64
C CYS A 131 8.75 5.13 14.22
N VAL A 132 9.84 5.03 13.43
CA VAL A 132 10.34 3.74 12.92
C VAL A 132 10.81 2.83 14.06
N ALA A 133 11.66 3.36 14.96
CA ALA A 133 12.14 2.59 16.12
C ALA A 133 11.00 2.35 17.13
N THR A 134 10.16 3.34 17.37
CA THR A 134 9.04 3.24 18.33
C THR A 134 8.05 2.14 17.92
N ALA A 135 7.65 2.07 16.64
CA ALA A 135 6.76 1.03 16.15
C ALA A 135 7.37 -0.37 16.26
N ALA A 136 8.68 -0.52 15.96
CA ALA A 136 9.40 -1.78 16.14
C ALA A 136 9.47 -2.17 17.62
N ALA A 137 9.80 -1.22 18.52
CA ALA A 137 9.88 -1.47 19.95
C ALA A 137 8.55 -1.91 20.57
N ILE A 138 7.41 -1.35 20.13
CA ILE A 138 6.07 -1.78 20.55
C ILE A 138 5.85 -3.26 20.20
N ILE A 139 6.25 -3.70 19.01
CA ILE A 139 6.15 -5.10 18.58
C ILE A 139 7.09 -6.00 19.40
N PHE A 140 8.32 -5.55 19.68
CA PHE A 140 9.26 -6.29 20.54
C PHE A 140 8.68 -6.49 21.96
N TYR A 141 8.09 -5.44 22.51
CA TYR A 141 7.43 -5.49 23.81
C TYR A 141 6.27 -6.48 23.83
N TYR A 142 5.44 -6.50 22.81
CA TYR A 142 4.37 -7.48 22.67
C TYR A 142 4.88 -8.92 22.68
N HIS A 143 5.94 -9.20 21.93
CA HIS A 143 6.55 -10.53 21.86
C HIS A 143 7.42 -10.88 23.06
N ARG A 144 7.79 -9.90 23.91
CA ARG A 144 8.81 -10.07 24.96
C ARG A 144 10.09 -10.71 24.37
N TYR A 145 10.57 -10.19 23.24
CA TYR A 145 11.65 -10.76 22.45
C TYR A 145 12.35 -9.68 21.60
N PRO A 146 13.70 -9.80 21.42
CA PRO A 146 14.62 -10.76 22.05
C PRO A 146 14.96 -10.35 23.48
N ASP A 147 15.66 -11.21 24.21
CA ASP A 147 16.22 -10.85 25.54
C ASP A 147 17.31 -9.78 25.42
N LYS A 148 18.01 -9.72 24.29
CA LYS A 148 19.05 -8.73 23.97
C LYS A 148 19.33 -8.71 22.47
N GLY A 149 19.87 -7.62 21.95
CA GLY A 149 20.46 -7.59 20.61
C GLY A 149 21.80 -8.32 20.57
N VAL A 150 22.26 -8.68 19.35
CA VAL A 150 23.53 -9.38 19.14
C VAL A 150 24.40 -8.69 18.10
N GLY A 151 25.72 -8.82 18.24
CA GLY A 151 26.71 -8.26 17.34
C GLY A 151 27.01 -6.78 17.57
N GLU A 152 27.53 -6.13 16.57
CA GLU A 152 27.94 -4.73 16.58
C GLU A 152 27.30 -4.02 15.39
N THR A 153 26.76 -2.82 15.63
CA THR A 153 26.22 -1.99 14.55
C THR A 153 27.35 -1.28 13.83
N GLU A 154 27.17 -0.98 12.54
CA GLU A 154 28.15 -0.20 11.78
C GLU A 154 28.08 1.29 12.17
N GLU A 155 29.24 1.98 12.13
CA GLU A 155 29.27 3.45 12.16
C GLU A 155 28.54 4.00 10.92
N TYR A 156 27.73 5.02 11.12
CA TYR A 156 27.05 5.70 10.01
C TYR A 156 26.99 7.21 10.20
N SER A 157 26.82 7.92 9.09
CA SER A 157 26.67 9.37 9.10
C SER A 157 25.49 9.81 8.25
N TYR A 158 24.89 10.91 8.65
CA TYR A 158 23.82 11.59 7.90
C TYR A 158 23.98 13.11 8.07
N THR A 159 23.23 13.89 7.29
CA THR A 159 23.20 15.35 7.41
C THR A 159 21.88 15.76 8.04
N SER A 160 21.93 16.54 9.11
CA SER A 160 20.78 17.17 9.76
C SER A 160 21.07 18.66 9.88
N GLU A 161 20.16 19.52 9.43
CA GLU A 161 20.26 20.99 9.49
C GLU A 161 21.60 21.55 8.99
N GLY A 162 22.11 20.95 7.92
CA GLY A 162 23.40 21.34 7.32
C GLY A 162 24.64 20.82 8.04
N SER A 163 24.51 20.15 9.19
CA SER A 163 25.60 19.56 9.94
C SER A 163 25.71 18.07 9.68
N LYS A 164 26.95 17.57 9.53
CA LYS A 164 27.21 16.12 9.47
C LYS A 164 27.16 15.55 10.88
N ILE A 165 26.26 14.60 11.12
CA ILE A 165 26.16 13.84 12.35
C ILE A 165 26.73 12.45 12.09
N THR A 166 27.61 11.97 12.97
CA THR A 166 28.17 10.62 12.92
C THR A 166 27.73 9.87 14.17
N ILE A 167 27.10 8.73 13.97
CA ILE A 167 26.74 7.78 15.03
C ILE A 167 27.80 6.69 15.00
N PRO A 168 28.57 6.53 16.09
CA PRO A 168 29.62 5.51 16.15
C PRO A 168 29.01 4.10 16.15
N ASN A 169 29.83 3.11 15.85
CA ASN A 169 29.48 1.72 16.06
C ASN A 169 29.05 1.49 17.52
N HIS A 170 28.12 0.59 17.71
CA HIS A 170 27.53 0.27 19.00
C HIS A 170 27.48 -1.25 19.20
N THR A 171 28.09 -1.72 20.27
CA THR A 171 28.02 -3.14 20.64
C THR A 171 26.69 -3.42 21.31
N LEU A 172 25.89 -4.24 20.67
CA LEU A 172 24.65 -4.76 21.21
C LEU A 172 24.92 -5.86 22.24
N GLY A 173 24.00 -6.11 23.16
CA GLY A 173 24.16 -7.18 24.16
C GLY A 173 23.60 -6.82 25.53
N ARG A 174 23.12 -5.58 25.70
CA ARG A 174 22.40 -5.17 26.91
C ARG A 174 21.07 -5.94 26.99
N THR A 175 20.73 -6.40 28.19
CA THR A 175 19.45 -7.10 28.41
C THR A 175 18.28 -6.14 28.29
N PHE A 176 17.27 -6.52 27.57
CA PHE A 176 15.99 -5.83 27.50
C PHE A 176 15.07 -6.34 28.61
N ASP A 177 15.02 -5.60 29.71
CA ASP A 177 14.21 -5.96 30.87
C ASP A 177 12.73 -5.55 30.64
N TYR A 178 12.00 -6.39 29.91
CA TYR A 178 10.59 -6.15 29.58
C TYR A 178 9.69 -6.07 30.82
N ASP A 179 10.09 -6.63 31.95
CA ASP A 179 9.31 -6.58 33.19
C ASP A 179 9.42 -5.22 33.89
N GLN A 180 10.49 -4.48 33.63
CA GLN A 180 10.63 -3.10 34.06
C GLN A 180 9.94 -2.10 33.11
N MET A 181 9.70 -2.49 31.85
CA MET A 181 9.04 -1.59 30.89
C MET A 181 7.54 -1.44 31.19
N LEU A 182 7.09 -0.21 31.40
CA LEU A 182 5.67 0.06 31.60
C LEU A 182 4.91 0.10 30.25
N PRO A 183 3.64 -0.33 30.22
CA PRO A 183 2.82 -0.25 29.00
C PRO A 183 2.51 1.19 28.58
N THR A 184 2.68 2.16 29.48
CA THR A 184 2.60 3.61 29.21
C THR A 184 3.41 4.37 30.26
N TYR A 185 3.98 5.51 29.85
CA TYR A 185 4.66 6.45 30.75
C TYR A 185 3.89 7.78 30.85
N LYS A 186 2.78 7.91 30.14
CA LYS A 186 1.92 9.11 30.18
C LYS A 186 1.17 9.15 31.51
N ASN A 187 1.36 10.24 32.26
CA ASN A 187 0.67 10.50 33.54
C ASN A 187 0.86 9.42 34.62
N VAL A 188 1.95 8.65 34.55
CA VAL A 188 2.32 7.66 35.57
C VAL A 188 3.67 8.00 36.18
N LYS A 189 3.88 7.63 37.46
CA LYS A 189 5.20 7.70 38.08
C LYS A 189 6.00 6.46 37.69
N TYR A 190 7.25 6.64 37.34
CA TYR A 190 8.18 5.58 37.00
C TYR A 190 9.54 5.79 37.69
N THR A 191 10.29 4.72 37.82
CA THR A 191 11.65 4.73 38.39
C THR A 191 12.69 4.94 37.28
N ASP A 192 13.92 5.28 37.65
CA ASP A 192 15.04 5.38 36.72
C ASP A 192 15.29 4.03 36.01
N ALA A 193 15.18 2.90 36.71
CA ALA A 193 15.31 1.57 36.13
C ALA A 193 14.27 1.31 35.04
N GLN A 194 13.01 1.77 35.22
CA GLN A 194 11.96 1.65 34.22
C GLN A 194 12.21 2.57 33.02
N ALA A 195 12.74 3.77 33.24
CA ALA A 195 13.13 4.69 32.18
C ALA A 195 14.36 4.16 31.40
N ASP A 196 15.33 3.59 32.08
CA ASP A 196 16.53 2.98 31.47
C ASP A 196 16.15 1.76 30.62
N ALA A 197 15.28 0.89 31.12
CA ALA A 197 14.82 -0.29 30.39
C ALA A 197 14.24 0.07 29.02
N ILE A 198 13.30 1.01 28.97
CA ILE A 198 12.67 1.42 27.72
C ILE A 198 13.62 2.18 26.79
N SER A 199 14.44 3.10 27.32
CA SER A 199 15.36 3.89 26.51
C SER A 199 16.53 3.06 25.96
N THR A 200 16.92 1.99 26.66
CA THR A 200 17.88 1.00 26.16
C THR A 200 17.34 0.27 24.93
N LEU A 201 16.10 -0.24 24.99
CA LEU A 201 15.47 -0.88 23.84
C LEU A 201 15.37 0.08 22.64
N MET A 202 14.93 1.30 22.89
CA MET A 202 14.74 2.31 21.84
C MET A 202 16.04 2.69 21.13
N VAL A 203 17.12 2.94 21.87
CA VAL A 203 18.39 3.35 21.27
C VAL A 203 19.08 2.18 20.55
N ASP A 204 19.02 0.97 21.10
CA ASP A 204 19.61 -0.21 20.45
C ASP A 204 18.93 -0.50 19.10
N ILE A 205 17.60 -0.44 19.05
CA ILE A 205 16.87 -0.55 17.79
C ILE A 205 17.25 0.60 16.84
N GLY A 206 17.16 1.86 17.31
CA GLY A 206 17.41 3.05 16.48
C GLY A 206 18.82 3.07 15.88
N THR A 207 19.84 2.69 16.65
CA THR A 207 21.22 2.62 16.16
C THR A 207 21.41 1.48 15.16
N ALA A 208 20.89 0.28 15.46
CA ALA A 208 20.97 -0.86 14.55
C ALA A 208 20.36 -0.58 13.17
N ILE A 209 19.25 0.13 13.12
CA ILE A 209 18.54 0.43 11.85
C ILE A 209 19.05 1.70 11.15
N HIS A 210 20.09 2.33 11.68
CA HIS A 210 20.69 3.56 11.16
C HIS A 210 19.67 4.72 11.02
N ILE A 211 18.96 5.05 12.10
CA ILE A 211 18.06 6.19 12.14
C ILE A 211 18.85 7.50 11.96
N SER A 212 18.35 8.39 11.13
CA SER A 212 18.78 9.79 11.10
C SER A 212 18.10 10.54 12.22
N TYR A 213 18.76 10.63 13.37
CA TYR A 213 18.25 11.27 14.57
C TYR A 213 18.07 12.79 14.39
N GLY A 214 17.00 13.35 14.93
CA GLY A 214 16.72 14.78 15.00
C GLY A 214 15.93 15.13 16.25
N VAL A 215 15.92 16.39 16.65
CA VAL A 215 15.24 16.86 17.85
C VAL A 215 13.72 16.90 17.66
N GLU A 216 13.27 17.37 16.50
CA GLU A 216 11.84 17.49 16.17
C GLU A 216 11.34 16.32 15.33
N SER A 217 12.18 15.80 14.43
CA SER A 217 11.82 14.70 13.56
C SER A 217 13.01 13.76 13.31
N THR A 218 12.73 12.50 13.05
CA THR A 218 13.71 11.50 12.65
C THR A 218 13.28 10.80 11.39
N SER A 219 14.22 10.23 10.66
CA SER A 219 13.92 9.41 9.49
C SER A 219 14.66 8.08 9.53
N GLY A 220 14.07 7.05 8.92
CA GLY A 220 14.66 5.71 8.86
C GLY A 220 14.25 4.95 7.60
N ASN A 221 15.14 4.09 7.11
CA ASN A 221 14.87 3.21 5.99
C ASN A 221 14.26 1.89 6.49
N ILE A 222 12.99 1.64 6.15
CA ILE A 222 12.27 0.47 6.66
C ILE A 222 12.76 -0.85 6.07
N THR A 223 13.27 -0.87 4.84
CA THR A 223 13.90 -2.08 4.29
C THR A 223 15.15 -2.44 5.09
N ARG A 224 16.00 -1.46 5.36
CA ARG A 224 17.16 -1.65 6.25
C ARG A 224 16.70 -2.09 7.65
N MET A 225 15.68 -1.43 8.19
CA MET A 225 15.13 -1.81 9.51
C MET A 225 14.72 -3.28 9.54
N ALA A 226 13.97 -3.76 8.56
CA ALA A 226 13.56 -5.16 8.50
C ALA A 226 14.76 -6.11 8.41
N GLN A 227 15.80 -5.77 7.63
CA GLN A 227 17.03 -6.55 7.51
C GLN A 227 17.81 -6.59 8.85
N GLN A 228 17.98 -5.45 9.49
CA GLN A 228 18.73 -5.34 10.76
C GLN A 228 17.98 -6.00 11.93
N ILE A 229 16.65 -5.98 11.94
CA ILE A 229 15.84 -6.71 12.92
C ILE A 229 16.05 -8.22 12.79
N ILE A 230 16.16 -8.74 11.57
CA ILE A 230 16.52 -10.15 11.35
C ILE A 230 17.94 -10.44 11.87
N GLU A 231 18.89 -9.60 11.51
CA GLU A 231 20.31 -9.82 11.78
C GLU A 231 20.67 -9.70 13.27
N HIS A 232 20.22 -8.63 13.91
CA HIS A 232 20.62 -8.28 15.27
C HIS A 232 19.65 -8.72 16.36
N PHE A 233 18.38 -8.97 16.01
CA PHE A 233 17.34 -9.23 17.02
C PHE A 233 16.63 -10.58 16.82
N GLY A 234 17.10 -11.40 15.88
CA GLY A 234 16.62 -12.78 15.73
C GLY A 234 15.15 -12.93 15.35
N TYR A 235 14.59 -11.95 14.66
CA TYR A 235 13.26 -12.07 14.07
C TYR A 235 13.28 -12.92 12.79
N SER A 236 12.13 -13.41 12.40
CA SER A 236 11.97 -14.37 11.32
C SER A 236 12.49 -13.85 9.99
N LYS A 237 13.32 -14.64 9.31
CA LYS A 237 13.75 -14.41 7.92
C LYS A 237 12.58 -14.48 6.93
N ASN A 238 11.43 -15.03 7.37
CA ASN A 238 10.20 -15.06 6.57
C ASN A 238 9.47 -13.70 6.51
N MET A 239 10.01 -12.67 7.15
CA MET A 239 9.47 -11.30 7.07
C MET A 239 9.42 -10.82 5.63
N GLN A 240 8.34 -10.08 5.29
CA GLN A 240 8.16 -9.46 3.99
C GLN A 240 7.71 -8.01 4.14
N TYR A 241 8.39 -7.08 3.49
CA TYR A 241 7.99 -5.68 3.42
C TYR A 241 7.25 -5.43 2.12
N LEU A 242 5.93 -5.43 2.18
CA LEU A 242 5.05 -5.39 1.03
C LEU A 242 4.35 -4.04 0.88
N ARG A 243 4.04 -3.67 -0.35
CA ARG A 243 3.35 -2.44 -0.73
C ARG A 243 1.88 -2.73 -1.05
N ARG A 244 0.96 -1.95 -0.50
CA ARG A 244 -0.48 -2.09 -0.73
C ARG A 244 -0.85 -2.02 -2.21
N GLU A 245 -0.23 -1.10 -2.96
CA GLU A 245 -0.47 -0.92 -4.40
C GLU A 245 -0.22 -2.16 -5.26
N SER A 246 0.48 -3.16 -4.72
CA SER A 246 0.72 -4.44 -5.39
C SER A 246 -0.48 -5.41 -5.30
N TYR A 247 -1.49 -5.07 -4.52
CA TYR A 247 -2.62 -5.94 -4.18
C TYR A 247 -3.95 -5.22 -4.39
N GLU A 248 -5.03 -5.98 -4.58
CA GLU A 248 -6.39 -5.44 -4.47
C GLU A 248 -6.73 -5.16 -2.99
N ASP A 249 -7.60 -4.18 -2.73
CA ASP A 249 -7.92 -3.75 -1.35
C ASP A 249 -8.42 -4.90 -0.47
N SER A 250 -9.32 -5.75 -1.00
CA SER A 250 -9.84 -6.90 -0.26
C SER A 250 -8.74 -7.90 0.11
N GLU A 251 -7.83 -8.18 -0.81
CA GLU A 251 -6.70 -9.07 -0.59
C GLU A 251 -5.74 -8.50 0.45
N TRP A 252 -5.42 -7.19 0.35
CA TRP A 252 -4.56 -6.52 1.33
C TRP A 252 -5.14 -6.59 2.74
N PHE A 253 -6.43 -6.33 2.91
CA PHE A 253 -7.08 -6.39 4.22
C PHE A 253 -7.16 -7.83 4.76
N ASP A 254 -7.38 -8.82 3.90
CA ASP A 254 -7.32 -10.23 4.31
C ASP A 254 -5.91 -10.64 4.76
N MET A 255 -4.88 -10.16 4.07
CA MET A 255 -3.49 -10.38 4.47
C MET A 255 -3.19 -9.74 5.84
N LEU A 256 -3.63 -8.50 6.09
CA LEU A 256 -3.46 -7.82 7.38
C LEU A 256 -4.18 -8.57 8.51
N ARG A 257 -5.44 -8.99 8.31
CA ARG A 257 -6.19 -9.79 9.30
C ARG A 257 -5.47 -11.10 9.62
N LYS A 258 -5.07 -11.84 8.59
CA LYS A 258 -4.33 -13.09 8.75
C LYS A 258 -2.99 -12.88 9.48
N ASN A 259 -2.31 -11.78 9.21
CA ASN A 259 -1.06 -11.45 9.90
C ASN A 259 -1.30 -11.19 11.39
N LEU A 260 -2.31 -10.37 11.73
CA LEU A 260 -2.72 -10.10 13.11
C LEU A 260 -3.12 -11.36 13.87
N ASP A 261 -3.80 -12.31 13.20
CA ASP A 261 -4.22 -13.56 13.81
C ASP A 261 -3.05 -14.51 14.06
N THR A 262 -2.06 -14.53 13.17
CA THR A 262 -0.99 -15.53 13.17
C THR A 262 0.27 -15.05 13.88
N TYR A 263 0.65 -13.77 13.68
CA TYR A 263 1.95 -13.23 14.08
C TYR A 263 1.84 -12.09 15.10
N GLY A 264 0.64 -11.59 15.37
CA GLY A 264 0.44 -10.48 16.29
C GLY A 264 0.46 -9.11 15.61
N PRO A 265 0.85 -8.04 16.33
CA PRO A 265 0.83 -6.69 15.82
C PRO A 265 1.63 -6.53 14.53
N THR A 266 1.10 -5.74 13.59
CA THR A 266 1.68 -5.54 12.27
C THR A 266 2.34 -4.18 12.18
N TYR A 267 3.61 -4.12 11.83
CA TYR A 267 4.29 -2.88 11.47
C TYR A 267 3.72 -2.33 10.17
N HIS A 268 3.21 -1.11 10.21
CA HIS A 268 2.62 -0.45 9.05
C HIS A 268 3.19 0.96 8.88
N ARG A 269 3.21 1.44 7.65
CA ARG A 269 3.53 2.84 7.34
C ARG A 269 2.63 3.39 6.24
N GLY A 270 2.51 4.70 6.21
CA GLY A 270 1.91 5.46 5.11
C GLY A 270 2.61 6.81 4.94
N GLU A 271 2.30 7.50 3.87
CA GLU A 271 2.75 8.86 3.59
C GLU A 271 1.53 9.79 3.44
N ASN A 272 1.69 11.05 3.81
CA ASN A 272 0.71 12.08 3.51
C ASN A 272 0.93 12.65 2.09
N SER A 273 0.04 13.53 1.64
CA SER A 273 0.11 14.14 0.30
C SER A 273 1.34 15.03 0.08
N SER A 274 2.01 15.46 1.15
CA SER A 274 3.25 16.23 1.08
C SER A 274 4.52 15.37 1.16
N GLY A 275 4.39 14.03 1.22
CA GLY A 275 5.51 13.09 1.28
C GLY A 275 6.05 12.85 2.69
N GLY A 276 5.41 13.38 3.74
CA GLY A 276 5.73 13.05 5.13
C GLY A 276 5.32 11.62 5.46
N GLY A 277 6.27 10.77 5.85
CA GLY A 277 6.04 9.37 6.20
C GLY A 277 5.87 9.17 7.69
N HIS A 278 4.97 8.27 8.09
CA HIS A 278 4.81 7.84 9.48
C HIS A 278 4.70 6.33 9.59
N ALA A 279 5.42 5.76 10.57
CA ALA A 279 5.35 4.35 10.91
C ALA A 279 4.51 4.18 12.19
N TYR A 280 3.65 3.18 12.19
CA TYR A 280 2.73 2.86 13.27
C TYR A 280 2.44 1.36 13.35
N VAL A 281 1.71 0.95 14.36
CA VAL A 281 1.37 -0.47 14.59
C VAL A 281 -0.11 -0.68 14.39
N LEU A 282 -0.48 -1.70 13.60
CA LEU A 282 -1.82 -2.25 13.61
C LEU A 282 -1.86 -3.34 14.68
N ASP A 283 -2.72 -3.21 15.68
CA ASP A 283 -2.83 -4.13 16.80
C ASP A 283 -4.27 -4.59 17.08
N GLY A 284 -5.09 -4.55 16.05
CA GLY A 284 -6.43 -5.09 16.09
C GLY A 284 -7.21 -4.85 14.82
N TYR A 285 -8.33 -5.54 14.69
CA TYR A 285 -9.31 -5.25 13.64
C TYR A 285 -10.72 -5.55 14.12
N LYS A 286 -11.70 -4.88 13.55
CA LYS A 286 -13.13 -5.14 13.68
C LYS A 286 -13.76 -5.36 12.30
N ALA A 287 -15.01 -5.81 12.31
CA ALA A 287 -15.79 -6.00 11.08
C ALA A 287 -15.71 -4.78 10.15
N ASN A 288 -15.88 -5.00 8.84
CA ASN A 288 -15.92 -3.95 7.81
C ASN A 288 -14.62 -3.16 7.63
N ASP A 289 -13.45 -3.83 7.78
CA ASP A 289 -12.13 -3.29 7.47
C ASP A 289 -11.66 -2.15 8.37
N TYR A 290 -12.17 -2.09 9.61
CA TYR A 290 -11.60 -1.22 10.63
C TYR A 290 -10.39 -1.89 11.28
N PHE A 291 -9.25 -1.22 11.21
CA PHE A 291 -8.02 -1.63 11.89
C PHE A 291 -7.73 -0.70 13.05
N HIS A 292 -7.40 -1.28 14.22
CA HIS A 292 -6.91 -0.48 15.34
C HIS A 292 -5.47 -0.06 15.06
N ILE A 293 -5.23 1.24 15.19
CA ILE A 293 -3.93 1.87 14.94
C ILE A 293 -3.37 2.40 16.25
N ASN A 294 -2.16 1.98 16.56
CA ASN A 294 -1.33 2.54 17.61
C ASN A 294 -0.24 3.39 16.96
N TYR A 295 -0.38 4.70 17.06
CA TYR A 295 0.49 5.66 16.36
C TYR A 295 1.86 5.84 17.01
N GLY A 296 2.11 5.28 18.20
CA GLY A 296 3.35 5.55 18.93
C GLY A 296 3.44 6.98 19.45
N TRP A 297 2.30 7.54 19.91
CA TRP A 297 2.14 8.94 20.35
C TRP A 297 1.46 9.02 21.72
N ASN A 298 1.98 8.27 22.73
CA ASN A 298 1.38 8.16 24.07
C ASN A 298 -0.12 7.79 24.06
N GLY A 299 -0.55 7.01 23.07
CA GLY A 299 -1.96 6.65 22.89
C GLY A 299 -2.82 7.75 22.25
N SER A 300 -2.29 8.96 21.99
CA SER A 300 -3.03 10.01 21.30
C SER A 300 -3.46 9.53 19.90
N SER A 301 -4.70 9.80 19.53
CA SER A 301 -5.35 9.38 18.29
C SER A 301 -5.49 7.86 18.10
N ASN A 302 -5.05 7.00 19.01
CA ASN A 302 -5.24 5.56 18.88
C ASN A 302 -6.74 5.22 18.76
N GLY A 303 -7.08 4.32 17.85
CA GLY A 303 -8.46 3.93 17.59
C GLY A 303 -8.60 3.02 16.39
N TYR A 304 -9.85 2.69 16.06
CA TYR A 304 -10.21 1.90 14.88
C TYR A 304 -10.47 2.85 13.70
N TYR A 305 -9.74 2.67 12.63
CA TYR A 305 -9.81 3.48 11.42
C TYR A 305 -10.11 2.61 10.20
N LEU A 306 -10.91 3.14 9.29
CA LEU A 306 -10.93 2.66 7.92
C LEU A 306 -9.62 3.11 7.25
N LEU A 307 -8.84 2.16 6.76
CA LEU A 307 -7.65 2.52 5.97
C LEU A 307 -8.13 3.08 4.62
N PRO A 308 -7.76 4.33 4.27
CA PRO A 308 -8.26 4.99 3.06
C PRO A 308 -7.86 4.24 1.80
N ASN A 309 -8.58 4.49 0.71
CA ASN A 309 -8.21 3.98 -0.60
C ASN A 309 -6.81 4.51 -0.99
N ILE A 310 -6.05 3.67 -1.70
CA ILE A 310 -4.71 3.96 -2.22
C ILE A 310 -4.57 5.32 -2.91
N SER A 311 -5.60 5.78 -3.61
CA SER A 311 -5.59 7.06 -4.32
C SER A 311 -5.37 8.28 -3.40
N TYR A 312 -5.59 8.15 -2.10
CA TYR A 312 -5.60 9.25 -1.14
C TYR A 312 -4.66 9.08 0.05
N CYS A 313 -4.12 7.88 0.26
CA CYS A 313 -3.11 7.62 1.28
C CYS A 313 -1.89 6.98 0.60
N TYR A 314 -0.86 7.78 0.43
CA TYR A 314 0.29 7.43 -0.38
C TYR A 314 1.16 6.35 0.27
N ASP A 315 1.73 5.50 -0.58
CA ASP A 315 2.79 4.54 -0.25
C ASP A 315 2.55 3.72 1.02
N GLN A 316 1.32 3.22 1.20
CA GLN A 316 1.04 2.29 2.30
C GLN A 316 1.83 1.00 2.15
N ARG A 317 2.54 0.62 3.20
CA ARG A 317 3.31 -0.61 3.27
C ARG A 317 3.22 -1.24 4.65
N ALA A 318 3.40 -2.56 4.70
CA ALA A 318 3.43 -3.31 5.95
C ALA A 318 4.57 -4.32 5.97
N ILE A 319 5.07 -4.62 7.16
CA ILE A 319 5.93 -5.77 7.37
C ILE A 319 5.06 -6.93 7.86
N PHE A 320 4.95 -7.94 7.04
CA PHE A 320 4.27 -9.19 7.35
C PHE A 320 5.23 -10.18 8.00
N ASN A 321 4.70 -11.08 8.82
CA ASN A 321 5.42 -12.17 9.48
C ASN A 321 6.55 -11.66 10.43
N MET A 322 6.36 -10.47 11.02
CA MET A 322 7.31 -9.92 11.99
C MET A 322 7.13 -10.59 13.35
N ALA A 323 7.73 -11.75 13.50
CA ALA A 323 7.66 -12.58 14.72
C ALA A 323 9.03 -13.15 15.09
N PRO A 324 9.25 -13.52 16.37
CA PRO A 324 10.48 -14.16 16.82
C PRO A 324 10.80 -15.46 16.07
N ASP A 325 12.05 -15.64 15.68
CA ASP A 325 12.58 -16.91 15.15
C ASP A 325 13.29 -17.68 16.29
N ARG A 326 12.48 -18.18 17.25
CA ARG A 326 13.00 -18.75 18.51
C ARG A 326 13.82 -20.03 18.31
N ASP A 327 13.60 -20.75 17.24
CA ASP A 327 14.31 -21.99 16.90
C ASP A 327 15.38 -21.80 15.81
N GLY A 328 15.49 -20.59 15.26
CA GLY A 328 16.47 -20.24 14.23
C GLY A 328 16.26 -20.94 12.89
N THR A 329 15.07 -21.50 12.63
CA THR A 329 14.81 -22.34 11.45
C THR A 329 14.16 -21.61 10.29
N SER A 330 13.76 -20.36 10.48
CA SER A 330 13.11 -19.59 9.42
C SER A 330 14.03 -19.36 8.21
N THR A 331 13.45 -19.32 7.03
CA THR A 331 14.15 -19.07 5.77
C THR A 331 13.62 -17.81 5.11
N TYR A 332 14.48 -17.13 4.33
CA TYR A 332 14.06 -15.95 3.59
C TYR A 332 12.96 -16.31 2.60
N LYS A 333 11.89 -15.52 2.63
CA LYS A 333 10.84 -15.58 1.62
C LYS A 333 11.19 -14.63 0.48
N HIS A 334 11.31 -15.19 -0.71
CA HIS A 334 11.58 -14.39 -1.90
C HIS A 334 10.36 -13.58 -2.33
N CYS A 335 10.61 -12.39 -2.87
CA CYS A 335 9.58 -11.53 -3.41
C CYS A 335 10.12 -10.80 -4.64
N LEU A 336 9.67 -11.19 -5.83
CA LEU A 336 9.88 -10.41 -7.05
C LEU A 336 8.60 -9.65 -7.39
N THR A 337 8.78 -8.39 -7.73
CA THR A 337 7.73 -7.54 -8.32
C THR A 337 8.16 -7.07 -9.70
N LEU A 338 7.26 -6.52 -10.48
CA LEU A 338 7.60 -5.81 -11.70
C LEU A 338 7.74 -4.32 -11.39
N GLY A 339 8.89 -3.77 -11.72
CA GLY A 339 9.26 -2.39 -11.46
C GLY A 339 9.35 -1.54 -12.72
N THR A 340 10.14 -0.47 -12.63
CA THR A 340 10.41 0.46 -13.72
C THR A 340 11.90 0.53 -14.01
N LYS A 341 12.26 0.76 -15.27
CA LYS A 341 13.65 0.96 -15.68
C LYS A 341 13.76 2.02 -16.78
N THR A 342 14.64 2.98 -16.58
CA THR A 342 14.96 3.97 -17.62
C THR A 342 16.09 3.42 -18.50
N ILE A 343 15.86 3.36 -19.80
CA ILE A 343 16.84 2.94 -20.81
C ILE A 343 16.88 4.02 -21.87
N SER A 344 18.06 4.61 -22.09
CA SER A 344 18.26 5.68 -23.07
C SER A 344 17.25 6.85 -22.93
N GLY A 345 16.91 7.23 -21.70
CA GLY A 345 15.98 8.32 -21.39
C GLY A 345 14.49 7.93 -21.48
N VAL A 346 14.16 6.72 -21.86
CA VAL A 346 12.77 6.21 -21.91
C VAL A 346 12.48 5.38 -20.67
N LEU A 347 11.37 5.70 -19.98
CA LEU A 347 10.90 4.97 -18.80
C LEU A 347 10.03 3.79 -19.23
N TYR A 348 10.49 2.60 -18.95
CA TYR A 348 9.76 1.35 -19.15
C TYR A 348 9.18 0.86 -17.82
N LYS A 349 7.96 0.29 -17.85
CA LYS A 349 7.21 -0.11 -16.64
C LYS A 349 6.65 -1.53 -16.80
N GLY A 350 7.00 -2.42 -15.89
CA GLY A 350 6.40 -3.75 -15.76
C GLY A 350 6.66 -4.70 -16.92
N ILE A 351 5.60 -5.26 -17.46
CA ILE A 351 5.62 -6.11 -18.66
C ILE A 351 4.90 -5.42 -19.82
N HIS A 352 5.48 -5.48 -21.01
CA HIS A 352 4.84 -5.08 -22.25
C HIS A 352 5.35 -5.94 -23.43
N THR A 353 4.67 -5.87 -24.56
CA THR A 353 4.99 -6.63 -25.76
C THR A 353 5.11 -5.70 -26.97
N ASP A 354 5.75 -6.19 -28.03
CA ASP A 354 5.87 -5.48 -29.32
C ASP A 354 4.63 -5.61 -30.22
N VAL A 355 3.61 -6.35 -29.75
CA VAL A 355 2.34 -6.55 -30.46
C VAL A 355 1.16 -6.30 -29.55
N THR A 356 0.03 -5.98 -30.12
CA THR A 356 -1.26 -5.80 -29.43
C THR A 356 -2.29 -6.90 -29.74
N ASN A 357 -2.04 -7.68 -30.81
CA ASN A 357 -2.87 -8.82 -31.22
C ASN A 357 -2.05 -10.11 -31.17
N TYR A 358 -2.63 -11.14 -30.60
CA TYR A 358 -1.96 -12.40 -30.32
C TYR A 358 -2.60 -13.52 -31.11
N ASN A 359 -1.76 -14.34 -31.75
CA ASN A 359 -2.19 -15.51 -32.51
C ASN A 359 -1.32 -16.73 -32.15
N VAL A 360 -1.90 -17.92 -32.28
CA VAL A 360 -1.17 -19.17 -32.11
C VAL A 360 -0.01 -19.23 -33.13
N GLN A 361 1.15 -19.69 -32.70
CA GLN A 361 2.41 -19.75 -33.45
C GLN A 361 3.06 -18.38 -33.72
N SER A 362 2.48 -17.26 -33.28
CA SER A 362 3.15 -15.96 -33.41
C SER A 362 4.35 -15.85 -32.44
N ALA A 363 5.41 -15.21 -32.93
CA ALA A 363 6.54 -14.78 -32.11
C ALA A 363 6.22 -13.40 -31.50
N VAL A 364 6.33 -13.29 -30.18
CA VAL A 364 6.03 -12.08 -29.42
C VAL A 364 7.27 -11.70 -28.62
N LYS A 365 7.77 -10.50 -28.82
CA LYS A 365 8.87 -9.97 -28.00
C LYS A 365 8.29 -9.33 -26.74
N CYS A 366 8.64 -9.89 -25.59
CA CYS A 366 8.23 -9.40 -24.29
C CYS A 366 9.36 -8.58 -23.67
N TYR A 367 9.01 -7.49 -23.02
CA TYR A 367 9.93 -6.66 -22.24
C TYR A 367 9.47 -6.72 -20.78
N ILE A 368 10.37 -7.13 -19.88
CA ILE A 368 10.06 -7.33 -18.47
C ILE A 368 11.13 -6.71 -17.57
N TYR A 369 10.71 -6.11 -16.46
CA TYR A 369 11.59 -5.43 -15.51
C TYR A 369 11.36 -5.95 -14.08
N PRO A 370 11.80 -7.20 -13.79
CA PRO A 370 11.70 -7.77 -12.45
C PRO A 370 12.57 -6.98 -11.48
N THR A 371 12.01 -6.74 -10.28
CA THR A 371 12.66 -6.07 -9.15
C THR A 371 12.60 -7.01 -7.96
N ASN A 372 13.76 -7.27 -7.34
CA ASN A 372 13.79 -8.02 -6.09
C ASN A 372 13.32 -7.11 -4.94
N ALA A 373 12.08 -7.28 -4.52
CA ALA A 373 11.47 -6.59 -3.37
C ALA A 373 11.66 -7.35 -2.05
N GLY A 374 12.39 -8.48 -2.06
CA GLY A 374 12.70 -9.28 -0.88
C GLY A 374 13.83 -8.67 -0.03
N LEU A 375 13.94 -9.15 1.20
CA LEU A 375 14.93 -8.70 2.18
C LEU A 375 16.31 -9.34 2.01
N SER A 376 16.44 -10.30 1.09
CA SER A 376 17.70 -10.99 0.76
C SER A 376 17.93 -11.05 -0.75
N THR A 377 19.09 -11.52 -1.16
CA THR A 377 19.36 -11.84 -2.56
C THR A 377 18.39 -12.90 -3.04
N PHE A 378 17.68 -12.61 -4.15
CA PHE A 378 16.86 -13.60 -4.84
C PHE A 378 17.76 -14.61 -5.55
N LYS A 379 17.46 -15.89 -5.36
CA LYS A 379 18.03 -16.99 -6.13
C LYS A 379 16.90 -17.90 -6.56
N GLY A 380 16.77 -18.14 -7.88
CA GLY A 380 15.67 -18.97 -8.38
C GLY A 380 15.46 -18.83 -9.87
N GLN A 381 14.23 -18.99 -10.28
CA GLN A 381 13.81 -18.95 -11.67
C GLN A 381 12.75 -17.86 -11.88
N LEU A 382 12.81 -17.25 -13.05
CA LEU A 382 11.80 -16.34 -13.59
C LEU A 382 11.21 -17.00 -14.83
N CYS A 383 9.90 -16.90 -15.05
CA CYS A 383 9.29 -17.31 -16.31
C CYS A 383 8.27 -16.29 -16.83
N ILE A 384 8.03 -16.31 -18.13
CA ILE A 384 6.85 -15.70 -18.77
C ILE A 384 5.89 -16.84 -19.06
N ALA A 385 4.68 -16.73 -18.55
CA ALA A 385 3.65 -17.74 -18.67
C ALA A 385 2.43 -17.22 -19.43
N HIS A 386 1.84 -18.06 -20.27
CA HIS A 386 0.48 -17.93 -20.75
C HIS A 386 -0.44 -18.46 -19.66
N CYS A 387 -1.28 -17.62 -19.12
CA CYS A 387 -2.22 -17.94 -18.04
C CYS A 387 -3.66 -17.78 -18.52
N ASP A 388 -4.58 -18.50 -17.88
CA ASP A 388 -6.02 -18.30 -18.03
C ASP A 388 -6.50 -17.05 -17.25
N LYS A 389 -7.79 -16.78 -17.30
CA LYS A 389 -8.41 -15.63 -16.63
C LYS A 389 -8.33 -15.70 -15.09
N GLU A 390 -8.24 -16.88 -14.51
CA GLU A 390 -8.03 -17.11 -13.09
C GLU A 390 -6.55 -16.97 -12.69
N GLY A 391 -5.63 -16.90 -13.67
CA GLY A 391 -4.21 -16.80 -13.45
C GLY A 391 -3.47 -18.13 -13.39
N ASN A 392 -4.15 -19.26 -13.69
CA ASN A 392 -3.49 -20.56 -13.75
C ASN A 392 -2.62 -20.65 -14.99
N ILE A 393 -1.44 -21.25 -14.84
CA ILE A 393 -0.48 -21.39 -15.95
C ILE A 393 -0.98 -22.45 -16.94
N LYS A 394 -1.42 -22.01 -18.12
CA LYS A 394 -1.69 -22.89 -19.27
C LYS A 394 -0.38 -23.39 -19.89
N ARG A 395 0.64 -22.53 -19.96
CA ARG A 395 1.96 -22.88 -20.47
C ARG A 395 3.05 -21.89 -20.06
N THR A 396 4.22 -22.41 -19.67
CA THR A 396 5.46 -21.64 -19.56
C THR A 396 6.05 -21.41 -20.97
N LEU A 397 6.26 -20.14 -21.33
CA LEU A 397 6.76 -19.74 -22.65
C LEU A 397 8.27 -19.45 -22.65
N TYR A 398 8.78 -18.95 -21.52
CA TYR A 398 10.20 -18.61 -21.32
C TYR A 398 10.59 -18.89 -19.87
N THR A 399 11.80 -19.36 -19.64
CA THR A 399 12.34 -19.55 -18.28
C THR A 399 13.80 -19.10 -18.24
N LYS A 400 14.18 -18.45 -17.14
CA LYS A 400 15.54 -17.99 -16.90
C LYS A 400 15.90 -18.15 -15.42
N ASN A 401 17.10 -18.67 -15.14
CA ASN A 401 17.68 -18.59 -13.80
C ASN A 401 18.07 -17.15 -13.50
N LEU A 402 17.79 -16.70 -12.30
CA LEU A 402 18.00 -15.34 -11.85
C LEU A 402 18.68 -15.33 -10.49
N ILE A 403 19.67 -14.45 -10.33
CA ILE A 403 20.26 -14.05 -9.06
C ILE A 403 20.24 -12.52 -9.04
N ASP A 404 19.46 -11.94 -8.13
CA ASP A 404 19.32 -10.49 -8.01
C ASP A 404 19.48 -10.05 -6.56
N SER A 405 20.31 -9.04 -6.32
CA SER A 405 20.46 -8.41 -5.01
C SER A 405 19.13 -7.76 -4.55
N SER A 406 18.95 -7.62 -3.26
CA SER A 406 17.78 -6.90 -2.72
C SER A 406 17.68 -5.50 -3.32
N LEU A 407 16.46 -5.09 -3.67
CA LEU A 407 16.10 -3.81 -4.29
C LEU A 407 16.69 -3.55 -5.69
N SER A 408 17.31 -4.55 -6.33
CA SER A 408 17.79 -4.40 -7.70
C SER A 408 16.68 -4.63 -8.73
N THR A 409 16.77 -3.93 -9.87
CA THR A 409 15.87 -4.11 -11.02
C THR A 409 16.67 -4.53 -12.23
N SER A 410 16.35 -5.70 -12.75
CA SER A 410 16.90 -6.25 -14.00
C SER A 410 15.98 -5.94 -15.18
N GLY A 411 16.49 -6.11 -16.40
CA GLY A 411 15.69 -5.95 -17.62
C GLY A 411 15.95 -7.06 -18.60
N TYR A 412 14.89 -7.64 -19.14
CA TYR A 412 14.98 -8.73 -20.13
C TYR A 412 14.00 -8.49 -21.27
N SER A 413 14.37 -8.92 -22.48
CA SER A 413 13.55 -8.80 -23.67
C SER A 413 13.52 -10.09 -24.51
N PRO A 414 13.04 -11.23 -23.93
CA PRO A 414 12.93 -12.47 -24.67
C PRO A 414 11.84 -12.43 -25.74
N THR A 415 12.02 -13.22 -26.81
CA THR A 415 10.95 -13.54 -27.75
C THR A 415 10.35 -14.88 -27.36
N VAL A 416 9.03 -14.92 -27.20
CA VAL A 416 8.25 -16.11 -26.87
C VAL A 416 7.38 -16.54 -28.06
N ILE A 417 7.03 -17.81 -28.14
CA ILE A 417 6.10 -18.34 -29.14
C ILE A 417 4.80 -18.73 -28.43
N ILE A 418 3.69 -18.15 -28.86
CA ILE A 418 2.36 -18.52 -28.35
C ILE A 418 2.00 -19.89 -28.95
N LYS A 419 1.84 -20.91 -28.12
CA LYS A 419 1.62 -22.29 -28.56
C LYS A 419 0.22 -22.82 -28.29
N ASN A 420 -0.47 -22.29 -27.32
CA ASN A 420 -1.83 -22.69 -26.95
C ASN A 420 -2.85 -21.79 -27.63
N ALA A 421 -4.06 -22.30 -27.84
CA ALA A 421 -5.21 -21.48 -28.20
C ALA A 421 -5.42 -20.37 -27.17
N ILE A 422 -5.81 -19.20 -27.64
CA ILE A 422 -6.07 -18.03 -26.81
C ILE A 422 -7.57 -17.96 -26.57
N GLU A 423 -7.98 -17.89 -25.31
CA GLU A 423 -9.35 -17.81 -24.86
C GLU A 423 -9.61 -16.45 -24.21
N ALA A 424 -10.88 -16.06 -24.08
CA ALA A 424 -11.24 -14.81 -23.42
C ALA A 424 -10.76 -14.76 -21.96
N GLY A 425 -10.05 -13.71 -21.61
CA GLY A 425 -9.40 -13.56 -20.31
C GLY A 425 -7.97 -14.08 -20.24
N ASP A 426 -7.45 -14.70 -21.30
CA ASP A 426 -6.05 -15.16 -21.31
C ASP A 426 -5.06 -13.99 -21.26
N ARG A 427 -3.96 -14.23 -20.56
CA ARG A 427 -2.95 -13.18 -20.30
C ARG A 427 -1.53 -13.72 -20.24
N LEU A 428 -0.55 -12.85 -20.50
CA LEU A 428 0.85 -13.12 -20.22
C LEU A 428 1.19 -12.55 -18.84
N ARG A 429 1.77 -13.37 -17.99
CA ARG A 429 2.27 -12.99 -16.67
C ARG A 429 3.74 -13.36 -16.50
N VAL A 430 4.42 -12.57 -15.66
CA VAL A 430 5.73 -12.94 -15.14
C VAL A 430 5.54 -13.68 -13.84
N MET A 431 6.12 -14.87 -13.75
CA MET A 431 6.10 -15.69 -12.54
C MET A 431 7.53 -15.92 -12.06
N TYR A 432 7.72 -16.13 -10.78
CA TYR A 432 9.00 -16.51 -10.21
C TYR A 432 8.87 -17.70 -9.28
N LYS A 433 9.98 -18.37 -9.06
CA LYS A 433 10.10 -19.49 -8.14
C LYS A 433 11.49 -19.43 -7.51
N GLY A 434 11.59 -19.04 -6.24
CA GLY A 434 12.83 -19.07 -5.47
C GLY A 434 13.32 -20.50 -5.24
N GLU A 435 14.55 -20.65 -4.81
CA GLU A 435 15.19 -21.97 -4.64
C GLU A 435 14.45 -22.88 -3.63
N ASN A 436 13.71 -22.28 -2.68
CA ASN A 436 12.92 -22.99 -1.65
C ASN A 436 11.41 -23.01 -1.94
N ASP A 437 10.96 -22.36 -3.01
CA ASP A 437 9.55 -22.32 -3.36
C ASP A 437 9.13 -23.60 -4.10
N LYS A 438 7.96 -24.13 -3.79
CA LYS A 438 7.39 -25.30 -4.47
C LYS A 438 6.67 -24.94 -5.75
N GLU A 439 5.97 -23.82 -5.73
CA GLU A 439 5.08 -23.36 -6.80
C GLU A 439 5.59 -22.06 -7.43
N TRP A 440 5.11 -21.78 -8.65
CA TRP A 440 5.31 -20.49 -9.29
C TRP A 440 4.49 -19.41 -8.62
N ILE A 441 5.11 -18.28 -8.33
CA ILE A 441 4.51 -17.12 -7.66
C ILE A 441 4.39 -16.00 -8.68
N TYR A 442 3.26 -15.31 -8.70
CA TYR A 442 3.02 -14.17 -9.58
C TYR A 442 3.85 -12.96 -9.17
N ALA A 443 4.66 -12.43 -10.12
CA ALA A 443 5.41 -11.19 -9.93
C ALA A 443 4.48 -9.99 -10.15
N ARG A 444 3.93 -9.48 -9.06
CA ARG A 444 2.95 -8.38 -9.06
C ARG A 444 3.59 -7.04 -9.41
N ARG A 445 2.78 -6.06 -9.77
CA ARG A 445 3.19 -4.65 -9.93
C ARG A 445 3.85 -4.11 -8.66
N SER A 446 4.87 -3.29 -8.80
CA SER A 446 5.48 -2.56 -7.68
C SER A 446 4.72 -1.28 -7.30
N SER A 447 3.84 -0.79 -8.18
CA SER A 447 2.96 0.36 -7.95
C SER A 447 1.82 0.37 -8.96
N ASN A 448 0.78 1.17 -8.73
CA ASN A 448 -0.38 1.31 -9.62
C ASN A 448 -0.04 1.80 -11.03
N SER A 449 1.12 2.44 -11.21
CA SER A 449 1.60 2.90 -12.52
C SER A 449 2.33 1.83 -13.33
N VAL A 450 2.49 0.61 -12.78
CA VAL A 450 3.23 -0.51 -13.39
C VAL A 450 2.25 -1.56 -13.89
N ILE A 451 2.45 -2.03 -15.10
CA ILE A 451 1.67 -3.11 -15.70
C ILE A 451 2.32 -4.44 -15.33
N ASP A 452 1.60 -5.34 -14.69
CA ASP A 452 2.11 -6.65 -14.25
C ASP A 452 1.60 -7.82 -15.08
N GLU A 453 0.60 -7.60 -15.94
CA GLU A 453 0.15 -8.61 -16.91
C GLU A 453 -0.22 -7.96 -18.24
N VAL A 454 -0.14 -8.73 -19.31
CA VAL A 454 -0.60 -8.33 -20.64
C VAL A 454 -1.81 -9.18 -20.99
N ILE A 455 -2.96 -8.54 -21.17
CA ILE A 455 -4.20 -9.20 -21.57
C ILE A 455 -4.09 -9.55 -23.05
N MET A 456 -4.14 -10.84 -23.35
CA MET A 456 -4.08 -11.35 -24.73
C MET A 456 -5.44 -11.33 -25.40
N SER A 457 -6.50 -11.53 -24.62
CA SER A 457 -7.89 -11.49 -25.05
C SER A 457 -8.76 -11.13 -23.84
N ALA A 458 -9.37 -9.95 -23.85
CA ALA A 458 -10.15 -9.49 -22.69
C ALA A 458 -11.52 -10.19 -22.62
N THR A 459 -12.04 -10.36 -21.41
CA THR A 459 -13.44 -10.77 -21.18
C THR A 459 -14.37 -9.59 -21.41
N ILE A 460 -15.67 -9.87 -21.59
CA ILE A 460 -16.71 -8.84 -21.74
C ILE A 460 -16.70 -7.88 -20.53
N GLU A 461 -16.57 -8.42 -19.31
CA GLU A 461 -16.55 -7.62 -18.07
C GLU A 461 -15.31 -6.71 -18.01
N GLU A 462 -14.16 -7.20 -18.44
CA GLU A 462 -12.92 -6.40 -18.51
C GLU A 462 -13.05 -5.27 -19.53
N VAL A 463 -13.63 -5.53 -20.69
CA VAL A 463 -13.88 -4.49 -21.70
C VAL A 463 -14.87 -3.46 -21.16
N ALA A 464 -15.98 -3.89 -20.57
CA ALA A 464 -17.00 -3.01 -19.99
C ALA A 464 -16.43 -2.12 -18.87
N LYS A 465 -15.64 -2.70 -17.96
CA LYS A 465 -15.03 -1.99 -16.83
C LYS A 465 -13.98 -0.96 -17.26
N ASN A 466 -13.23 -1.25 -18.31
CA ASN A 466 -12.05 -0.47 -18.69
C ASN A 466 -12.28 0.46 -19.88
N THR A 467 -13.50 0.50 -20.43
CA THR A 467 -13.85 1.34 -21.59
C THR A 467 -14.85 2.40 -21.19
N SER A 468 -14.53 3.65 -21.47
CA SER A 468 -15.44 4.78 -21.39
C SER A 468 -15.74 5.31 -22.78
N PHE A 469 -16.97 5.81 -22.99
CA PHE A 469 -17.36 6.41 -24.26
C PHE A 469 -18.34 7.56 -24.02
N GLU A 470 -18.33 8.50 -24.95
CA GLU A 470 -19.24 9.64 -24.97
C GLU A 470 -19.72 9.88 -26.41
N TYR A 471 -21.03 10.07 -26.58
CA TYR A 471 -21.62 10.43 -27.88
C TYR A 471 -22.00 11.90 -27.90
N ASP A 472 -21.30 12.69 -28.72
CA ASP A 472 -21.65 14.09 -29.02
C ASP A 472 -22.72 14.15 -30.12
N ARG A 473 -23.95 14.44 -29.71
CA ARG A 473 -25.09 14.52 -30.63
C ARG A 473 -24.99 15.68 -31.63
N VAL A 474 -24.31 16.76 -31.29
CA VAL A 474 -24.16 17.95 -32.15
C VAL A 474 -23.12 17.66 -33.24
N LYS A 475 -21.98 17.12 -32.84
CA LYS A 475 -20.89 16.75 -33.77
C LYS A 475 -21.12 15.42 -34.46
N LYS A 476 -22.11 14.64 -34.02
CA LYS A 476 -22.34 13.25 -34.44
C LYS A 476 -21.06 12.45 -34.43
N SER A 477 -20.35 12.47 -33.30
CA SER A 477 -19.10 11.72 -33.09
C SER A 477 -19.16 10.93 -31.80
N LEU A 478 -18.66 9.71 -31.85
CA LEU A 478 -18.44 8.84 -30.68
C LEU A 478 -16.98 8.96 -30.29
N THR A 479 -16.71 9.45 -29.09
CA THR A 479 -15.37 9.41 -28.49
C THR A 479 -15.31 8.25 -27.50
N PHE A 480 -14.25 7.45 -27.53
CA PHE A 480 -14.05 6.36 -26.59
C PHE A 480 -12.59 6.30 -26.15
N SER A 481 -12.37 5.79 -24.93
CA SER A 481 -11.05 5.53 -24.37
C SER A 481 -11.05 4.23 -23.58
N SER A 482 -9.95 3.53 -23.60
CA SER A 482 -9.75 2.31 -22.81
C SER A 482 -8.29 2.17 -22.44
N ILE A 483 -8.01 1.54 -21.28
CA ILE A 483 -6.66 1.09 -20.93
C ILE A 483 -6.26 -0.17 -21.72
N LEU A 484 -7.25 -0.87 -22.32
CA LEU A 484 -7.03 -2.03 -23.19
C LEU A 484 -6.88 -1.56 -24.64
N ALA A 485 -6.13 -2.32 -25.42
CA ALA A 485 -6.19 -2.19 -26.89
C ALA A 485 -7.55 -2.72 -27.37
N ILE A 486 -8.43 -1.82 -27.83
CA ILE A 486 -9.79 -2.18 -28.22
C ILE A 486 -10.10 -1.74 -29.64
N GLN A 487 -10.95 -2.51 -30.31
CA GLN A 487 -11.64 -2.13 -31.53
C GLN A 487 -13.09 -1.73 -31.20
N CYS A 488 -13.50 -0.54 -31.62
CA CYS A 488 -14.89 -0.09 -31.58
C CYS A 488 -15.51 -0.25 -32.96
N SER A 489 -16.65 -0.93 -33.06
CA SER A 489 -17.43 -1.03 -34.27
C SER A 489 -18.85 -0.52 -34.03
N VAL A 490 -19.39 0.19 -35.02
CA VAL A 490 -20.80 0.64 -35.03
C VAL A 490 -21.53 -0.24 -36.05
N ILE A 491 -22.54 -0.94 -35.56
CA ILE A 491 -23.26 -1.98 -36.32
C ILE A 491 -24.70 -1.51 -36.54
N ASP A 492 -25.19 -1.58 -37.78
CA ASP A 492 -26.58 -1.25 -38.13
C ASP A 492 -27.55 -2.39 -37.75
N SER A 493 -28.84 -2.15 -37.92
CA SER A 493 -29.88 -3.13 -37.63
C SER A 493 -29.85 -4.38 -38.52
N ALA A 494 -29.12 -4.34 -39.64
CA ALA A 494 -28.90 -5.48 -40.51
C ALA A 494 -27.64 -6.30 -40.16
N GLY A 495 -26.87 -5.85 -39.11
CA GLY A 495 -25.67 -6.52 -38.67
C GLY A 495 -24.38 -6.08 -39.40
N ASN A 496 -24.45 -5.03 -40.24
CA ASN A 496 -23.26 -4.56 -40.96
C ASN A 496 -22.48 -3.55 -40.13
N VAL A 497 -21.14 -3.64 -40.16
CA VAL A 497 -20.26 -2.62 -39.56
C VAL A 497 -20.27 -1.39 -40.48
N VAL A 498 -20.83 -0.28 -39.99
CA VAL A 498 -20.99 0.98 -40.73
C VAL A 498 -19.99 2.06 -40.37
N ALA A 499 -19.32 1.91 -39.24
CA ALA A 499 -18.19 2.74 -38.82
C ALA A 499 -17.31 1.97 -37.81
N SER A 500 -16.03 2.31 -37.72
CA SER A 500 -15.12 1.68 -36.75
C SER A 500 -13.98 2.61 -36.37
N GLY A 501 -13.36 2.30 -35.23
CA GLY A 501 -12.13 2.95 -34.73
C GLY A 501 -11.40 2.02 -33.77
N GLU A 502 -10.14 2.31 -33.53
CA GLU A 502 -9.27 1.51 -32.66
C GLU A 502 -8.59 2.39 -31.62
N SER A 503 -8.35 1.86 -30.42
CA SER A 503 -7.50 2.46 -29.40
C SER A 503 -6.39 1.49 -29.01
N ALA A 504 -5.17 1.95 -29.05
CA ALA A 504 -3.98 1.15 -28.70
C ALA A 504 -3.75 1.00 -27.19
N GLY A 505 -4.76 1.31 -26.36
CA GLY A 505 -4.65 1.36 -24.89
C GLY A 505 -4.18 2.72 -24.38
N SER A 506 -4.77 3.17 -23.26
CA SER A 506 -4.49 4.46 -22.61
C SER A 506 -4.58 5.71 -23.52
N SER A 507 -5.28 5.60 -24.64
CA SER A 507 -5.53 6.68 -25.61
C SER A 507 -7.01 6.87 -25.84
N SER A 508 -7.41 8.12 -26.12
CA SER A 508 -8.75 8.45 -26.58
C SER A 508 -8.79 8.43 -28.11
N ASN A 509 -9.86 7.89 -28.67
CA ASN A 509 -10.08 7.90 -30.10
C ASN A 509 -11.52 8.30 -30.41
N SER A 510 -11.81 8.68 -31.64
CA SER A 510 -13.15 9.08 -32.08
C SER A 510 -13.57 8.43 -33.36
N VAL A 511 -14.86 8.09 -33.45
CA VAL A 511 -15.53 7.58 -34.65
C VAL A 511 -16.51 8.63 -35.15
N ASN A 512 -16.34 9.05 -36.39
CA ASN A 512 -17.26 9.99 -37.02
C ASN A 512 -18.53 9.25 -37.50
N LEU A 513 -19.69 9.69 -37.01
CA LEU A 513 -20.99 9.13 -37.30
C LEU A 513 -21.88 10.09 -38.13
N SER A 514 -21.33 11.19 -38.61
CA SER A 514 -22.09 12.27 -39.29
C SER A 514 -22.76 11.81 -40.59
N THR A 515 -22.25 10.77 -41.21
CA THR A 515 -22.80 10.19 -42.47
C THR A 515 -23.88 9.15 -42.23
N LEU A 516 -24.08 8.73 -40.97
CA LEU A 516 -25.07 7.71 -40.65
C LEU A 516 -26.49 8.30 -40.54
N PRO A 517 -27.51 7.64 -41.06
CA PRO A 517 -28.90 8.04 -40.88
C PRO A 517 -29.31 7.94 -39.41
N SER A 518 -30.37 8.67 -39.02
CA SER A 518 -30.97 8.50 -37.69
C SER A 518 -31.57 7.09 -37.58
N GLY A 519 -31.25 6.39 -36.50
CA GLY A 519 -31.69 5.01 -36.32
C GLY A 519 -31.10 4.38 -35.06
N GLU A 520 -31.38 3.11 -34.86
CA GLU A 520 -30.81 2.30 -33.79
C GLU A 520 -29.54 1.58 -34.30
N TYR A 521 -28.52 1.63 -33.51
CA TYR A 521 -27.20 1.01 -33.79
C TYR A 521 -26.69 0.28 -32.55
N THR A 522 -25.86 -0.72 -32.77
CA THR A 522 -25.14 -1.41 -31.71
C THR A 522 -23.65 -0.98 -31.73
N LEU A 523 -23.16 -0.48 -30.61
CA LEU A 523 -21.73 -0.32 -30.38
C LEU A 523 -21.15 -1.66 -29.91
N SER A 524 -20.06 -2.05 -30.53
CA SER A 524 -19.32 -3.28 -30.21
C SER A 524 -17.90 -2.90 -29.85
N PHE A 525 -17.49 -3.15 -28.60
CA PHE A 525 -16.13 -2.96 -28.14
C PHE A 525 -15.49 -4.32 -27.89
N ALA A 526 -14.39 -4.61 -28.57
CA ALA A 526 -13.68 -5.88 -28.47
C ALA A 526 -12.18 -5.70 -28.25
N SER A 527 -11.59 -6.59 -27.45
CA SER A 527 -10.14 -6.70 -27.25
C SER A 527 -9.73 -8.17 -27.39
N GLY A 528 -9.70 -8.65 -28.64
CA GLY A 528 -9.31 -10.02 -29.00
C GLY A 528 -10.30 -11.13 -28.62
N GLY A 529 -11.34 -10.86 -27.85
CA GLY A 529 -12.36 -11.82 -27.38
C GLY A 529 -13.78 -11.46 -27.82
N GLU A 530 -14.77 -11.95 -27.07
CA GLU A 530 -16.17 -11.60 -27.30
C GLU A 530 -16.41 -10.10 -27.03
N PRO A 531 -17.22 -9.42 -27.89
CA PRO A 531 -17.43 -7.99 -27.77
C PRO A 531 -18.41 -7.63 -26.66
N TYR A 532 -18.14 -6.52 -25.97
CA TYR A 532 -19.10 -5.82 -25.13
C TYR A 532 -20.02 -4.98 -26.02
N LEU A 533 -21.33 -5.27 -25.98
CA LEU A 533 -22.33 -4.68 -26.85
C LEU A 533 -23.23 -3.68 -26.13
N LEU A 534 -23.48 -2.52 -26.75
CA LEU A 534 -24.35 -1.47 -26.24
C LEU A 534 -25.25 -0.91 -27.37
N ASN A 535 -26.53 -0.75 -27.10
CA ASN A 535 -27.44 -0.14 -28.07
C ASN A 535 -27.44 1.38 -27.93
N ILE A 536 -27.32 2.08 -29.03
CA ILE A 536 -27.41 3.54 -29.12
C ILE A 536 -28.46 3.96 -30.14
N LYS A 537 -28.98 5.18 -29.98
CA LYS A 537 -29.88 5.81 -30.96
C LYS A 537 -29.24 7.09 -31.46
N LEU A 538 -28.97 7.15 -32.78
CA LEU A 538 -28.42 8.31 -33.47
C LEU A 538 -29.54 9.24 -33.97
#